data_4db37d4e9c27e4c74f8913c6337aa295
#
_entry.id   4db37d4e9c27e4c74f8913c6337aa295
#
_cell.length_a   1.000
_cell.length_b   1.000
_cell.length_c   1.000
_cell.angle_alpha   90.00
_cell.angle_beta   90.00
_cell.angle_gamma   90.00
#
_symmetry.space_group_name_H-M   'P 1'
#
loop_
_entity.id
_entity.type
_entity.pdbx_description
1 polymer ?
#
loop_
_entity_poly.entity_id
_entity_poly.type
_entity_poly.pdbx_seq_one_letter_code
_entity_poly.pdbx_strand_id
1 'polypeptide(L)'
;MLEIKCITWRNFMSYGDYESHIELAELGQCLITGRVEDDDEAKSRSNGAGKSTIPNVIQWVLFGRTMHSHNPGDNVINYQTGKDCWAKIEFKNGDYIIRSRKVSGENELIFGREGDETKFTSATLSTSKNQQLQLNKKFGLDYELFCASVFFNQYNKPWMEMADATRKKALERILHVDKFSSYAQVAKSKIEVTERSVDTIRNQIASDNRRLAQLQTDKADAEENHKKFEEVRSDKSKKFAELADAEQTALDAIAIPDLAKLKAKWDLIAQVEERISKMRTEYNGLITEQSYLVGQLQNVEAQVKLWKAKSGKVCGSCSQEVNANHVCAQLDPMTEKKDKISTDIAASKSKSDQLEKKIADAKEAVAQKKPAMTILDAQSVINDVGRRKQRIDKLRQDAKMALDEANVYDGMITKFDEQMAKLTAEIQTKNVKIEKLNVIQQHYQYIYKSYNDRNKIKGYVFREHVPYINDRLKYYFEIFGLDINIKLTDALSIESNMWGYEFQSGGERKRTDVAFMLATFDFHERMYGRQCNIMVLDEVDGRMDNDGIDALIGIIKGELSTKVETVLVISHRDLMFDTFDKEIKVVRKERFSYLDVG
;
A
#
# COMPACT_ATOMS: atom_id res chain seq x y z
N MET A 1 -15.16 -9.58 -12.45
CA MET A 1 -16.38 -9.91 -11.66
C MET A 1 -16.54 -11.43 -11.62
N LEU A 2 -16.80 -12.01 -10.45
CA LEU A 2 -17.15 -13.40 -10.28
C LEU A 2 -18.66 -13.55 -10.49
N GLU A 3 -19.06 -13.94 -11.69
CA GLU A 3 -20.48 -14.19 -12.01
C GLU A 3 -20.74 -15.69 -11.91
N ILE A 4 -20.97 -16.15 -10.69
CA ILE A 4 -21.24 -17.56 -10.41
C ILE A 4 -22.62 -17.91 -10.98
N LYS A 5 -22.65 -18.96 -11.82
CA LYS A 5 -23.87 -19.48 -12.40
C LYS A 5 -24.47 -20.57 -11.51
N CYS A 6 -23.70 -21.62 -11.24
CA CYS A 6 -24.12 -22.72 -10.42
C CYS A 6 -22.97 -23.35 -9.63
N ILE A 7 -23.31 -24.13 -8.63
CA ILE A 7 -22.38 -24.96 -7.86
C ILE A 7 -22.83 -26.41 -7.90
N THR A 8 -21.89 -27.33 -8.03
CA THR A 8 -22.12 -28.78 -8.01
C THR A 8 -21.05 -29.41 -7.12
N TRP A 9 -21.46 -30.38 -6.32
CA TRP A 9 -20.51 -31.08 -5.45
C TRP A 9 -20.95 -32.53 -5.20
N ARG A 10 -19.99 -33.35 -4.81
CA ARG A 10 -20.19 -34.75 -4.46
C ARG A 10 -19.27 -35.14 -3.32
N ASN A 11 -19.82 -35.91 -2.40
CA ASN A 11 -19.08 -36.48 -1.28
C ASN A 11 -18.35 -35.45 -0.39
N PHE A 12 -18.95 -34.28 -0.26
CA PHE A 12 -18.38 -33.14 0.44
C PHE A 12 -19.06 -32.92 1.80
N MET A 13 -18.28 -32.94 2.87
CA MET A 13 -18.74 -32.76 4.27
C MET A 13 -19.92 -33.65 4.62
N SER A 14 -21.10 -33.09 4.85
CA SER A 14 -22.32 -33.85 5.23
C SER A 14 -23.04 -34.48 4.04
N TYR A 15 -22.71 -34.13 2.81
CA TYR A 15 -23.31 -34.69 1.60
C TYR A 15 -22.59 -35.96 1.17
N GLY A 16 -23.37 -36.96 0.77
CA GLY A 16 -22.84 -38.28 0.44
C GLY A 16 -22.32 -38.44 -1.00
N ASP A 17 -22.24 -39.72 -1.41
CA ASP A 17 -21.68 -40.10 -2.73
C ASP A 17 -22.77 -39.97 -3.84
N TYR A 18 -23.34 -38.79 -3.95
CA TYR A 18 -24.27 -38.37 -5.00
C TYR A 18 -24.01 -36.91 -5.33
N GLU A 19 -24.41 -36.52 -6.52
CA GLU A 19 -24.21 -35.16 -7.02
C GLU A 19 -25.32 -34.25 -6.47
N SER A 20 -24.90 -33.16 -5.89
CA SER A 20 -25.75 -32.08 -5.44
C SER A 20 -25.50 -30.85 -6.28
N HIS A 21 -26.55 -30.17 -6.70
CA HIS A 21 -26.48 -29.04 -7.61
C HIS A 21 -27.39 -27.89 -7.16
N ILE A 22 -26.89 -26.64 -7.27
CA ILE A 22 -27.69 -25.44 -7.04
C ILE A 22 -27.40 -24.45 -8.17
N GLU A 23 -28.45 -24.04 -8.88
CA GLU A 23 -28.41 -22.88 -9.77
C GLU A 23 -28.44 -21.61 -8.93
N LEU A 24 -27.42 -20.78 -9.04
CA LEU A 24 -27.28 -19.54 -8.26
C LEU A 24 -27.58 -18.29 -9.10
N ALA A 25 -27.51 -18.41 -10.43
CA ALA A 25 -27.83 -17.30 -11.30
C ALA A 25 -29.32 -16.96 -11.18
N GLU A 26 -29.62 -15.67 -10.99
CA GLU A 26 -30.99 -15.16 -10.91
C GLU A 26 -31.86 -15.81 -9.83
N LEU A 27 -31.21 -16.38 -8.80
CA LEU A 27 -31.94 -16.99 -7.71
C LEU A 27 -32.65 -15.94 -6.82
N GLY A 28 -32.17 -14.68 -6.85
CA GLY A 28 -32.75 -13.60 -6.03
C GLY A 28 -32.41 -13.78 -4.55
N GLN A 29 -33.36 -13.43 -3.70
CA GLN A 29 -33.22 -13.61 -2.24
C GLN A 29 -33.78 -14.98 -1.87
N CYS A 30 -32.89 -15.80 -1.39
CA CYS A 30 -33.22 -17.22 -1.13
C CYS A 30 -32.86 -17.59 0.31
N LEU A 31 -33.84 -18.15 1.02
CA LEU A 31 -33.63 -18.71 2.35
C LEU A 31 -33.16 -20.16 2.23
N ILE A 32 -32.11 -20.50 2.96
CA ILE A 32 -31.67 -21.89 3.13
C ILE A 32 -32.12 -22.39 4.48
N THR A 33 -33.06 -23.33 4.47
CA THR A 33 -33.57 -23.97 5.66
C THR A 33 -33.02 -25.38 5.83
N GLY A 34 -33.22 -25.97 6.98
CA GLY A 34 -32.75 -27.31 7.24
C GLY A 34 -33.74 -28.12 8.09
N ARG A 35 -33.86 -29.42 7.79
CA ARG A 35 -34.64 -30.38 8.55
C ARG A 35 -33.85 -31.66 8.77
N VAL A 36 -33.97 -32.25 9.95
CA VAL A 36 -33.39 -33.55 10.27
C VAL A 36 -34.54 -34.53 10.39
N GLU A 37 -34.51 -35.63 9.64
CA GLU A 37 -35.58 -36.64 9.59
C GLU A 37 -35.27 -37.90 10.40
N ASP A 38 -34.05 -38.07 10.89
CA ASP A 38 -33.58 -39.30 11.54
C ASP A 38 -34.16 -39.56 12.93
N ASP A 39 -34.83 -38.56 13.54
CA ASP A 39 -35.38 -38.66 14.90
C ASP A 39 -36.70 -37.90 14.99
N ASP A 40 -37.74 -38.53 15.55
CA ASP A 40 -39.06 -37.90 15.67
C ASP A 40 -39.06 -36.65 16.56
N GLU A 41 -38.19 -36.59 17.57
CA GLU A 41 -37.95 -35.39 18.36
C GLU A 41 -37.08 -34.36 17.62
N ALA A 42 -36.29 -34.82 16.67
CA ALA A 42 -35.36 -33.95 15.89
C ALA A 42 -36.02 -33.38 14.62
N LYS A 43 -37.23 -33.81 14.24
CA LYS A 43 -37.91 -33.29 13.03
C LYS A 43 -38.13 -31.79 12.99
N SER A 44 -38.11 -31.15 14.15
CA SER A 44 -38.15 -29.68 14.27
C SER A 44 -36.78 -29.02 14.33
N ARG A 45 -35.67 -29.79 14.40
CA ARG A 45 -34.33 -29.24 14.55
C ARG A 45 -33.70 -28.92 13.18
N SER A 46 -33.43 -27.67 12.94
CA SER A 46 -32.71 -27.17 11.75
C SER A 46 -31.19 -27.33 11.88
N ASN A 47 -30.67 -27.45 13.12
CA ASN A 47 -29.22 -27.54 13.38
C ASN A 47 -28.67 -28.91 12.97
N GLY A 48 -27.53 -28.89 12.27
CA GLY A 48 -26.85 -30.11 11.82
C GLY A 48 -27.41 -30.70 10.53
N ALA A 49 -28.38 -30.05 9.88
CA ALA A 49 -28.92 -30.53 8.60
C ALA A 49 -27.90 -30.45 7.43
N GLY A 50 -26.86 -29.62 7.56
CA GLY A 50 -25.85 -29.46 6.51
C GLY A 50 -25.97 -28.18 5.68
N LYS A 51 -26.76 -27.20 6.15
CA LYS A 51 -26.95 -25.89 5.46
C LYS A 51 -25.63 -25.17 5.18
N SER A 52 -24.80 -25.04 6.21
CA SER A 52 -23.49 -24.33 6.10
C SER A 52 -22.49 -25.08 5.23
N THR A 53 -22.80 -26.30 4.75
CA THR A 53 -21.98 -26.96 3.73
C THR A 53 -22.04 -26.24 2.39
N ILE A 54 -23.17 -25.64 2.01
CA ILE A 54 -23.35 -24.92 0.75
C ILE A 54 -22.33 -23.76 0.62
N PRO A 55 -22.24 -22.82 1.58
CA PRO A 55 -21.20 -21.78 1.54
C PRO A 55 -19.77 -22.33 1.66
N ASN A 56 -19.56 -23.42 2.39
CA ASN A 56 -18.24 -24.07 2.44
C ASN A 56 -17.80 -24.62 1.08
N VAL A 57 -18.73 -25.13 0.25
CA VAL A 57 -18.44 -25.54 -1.14
C VAL A 57 -17.87 -24.36 -1.92
N ILE A 58 -18.53 -23.20 -1.87
CA ILE A 58 -18.10 -22.00 -2.60
C ILE A 58 -16.69 -21.58 -2.15
N GLN A 59 -16.47 -21.47 -0.84
CA GLN A 59 -15.17 -21.08 -0.30
C GLN A 59 -14.08 -22.09 -0.63
N TRP A 60 -14.38 -23.37 -0.53
CA TRP A 60 -13.40 -24.40 -0.78
C TRP A 60 -12.99 -24.44 -2.26
N VAL A 61 -13.94 -24.37 -3.18
CA VAL A 61 -13.63 -24.35 -4.61
C VAL A 61 -12.79 -23.13 -4.97
N LEU A 62 -13.19 -21.95 -4.52
CA LEU A 62 -12.50 -20.69 -4.86
C LEU A 62 -11.12 -20.59 -4.20
N PHE A 63 -10.99 -20.95 -2.93
CA PHE A 63 -9.81 -20.62 -2.12
C PHE A 63 -9.11 -21.81 -1.46
N GLY A 64 -9.70 -23.02 -1.53
CA GLY A 64 -9.17 -24.20 -0.83
C GLY A 64 -9.32 -24.12 0.69
N ARG A 65 -10.22 -23.29 1.19
CA ARG A 65 -10.48 -23.01 2.61
C ARG A 65 -11.97 -23.27 2.92
N THR A 66 -12.27 -23.46 4.17
CA THR A 66 -13.64 -23.55 4.67
C THR A 66 -13.82 -22.57 5.82
N MET A 67 -15.06 -22.35 6.25
CA MET A 67 -15.38 -21.48 7.40
C MET A 67 -14.62 -21.86 8.67
N HIS A 68 -14.39 -23.15 8.86
CA HIS A 68 -13.78 -23.69 10.08
C HIS A 68 -12.27 -23.91 9.99
N SER A 69 -11.69 -23.88 8.78
CA SER A 69 -10.28 -24.21 8.61
C SER A 69 -9.66 -23.52 7.39
N HIS A 70 -8.50 -22.90 7.63
CA HIS A 70 -7.64 -22.40 6.56
C HIS A 70 -6.97 -23.50 5.74
N ASN A 71 -6.89 -24.70 6.29
CA ASN A 71 -6.35 -25.88 5.62
C ASN A 71 -7.17 -27.10 6.04
N PRO A 72 -8.36 -27.29 5.44
CA PRO A 72 -9.30 -28.30 5.89
C PRO A 72 -8.81 -29.74 5.69
N GLY A 73 -7.84 -29.96 4.78
CA GLY A 73 -7.31 -31.30 4.52
C GLY A 73 -8.40 -32.30 4.15
N ASP A 74 -8.41 -33.46 4.80
CA ASP A 74 -9.40 -34.51 4.59
C ASP A 74 -10.77 -34.23 5.23
N ASN A 75 -10.88 -33.19 6.07
CA ASN A 75 -12.14 -32.81 6.72
C ASN A 75 -13.24 -32.37 5.73
N VAL A 76 -12.88 -32.12 4.46
CA VAL A 76 -13.90 -31.88 3.42
C VAL A 76 -14.50 -33.13 2.86
N ILE A 77 -13.85 -34.29 3.01
CA ILE A 77 -14.35 -35.57 2.57
C ILE A 77 -15.48 -36.03 3.53
N ASN A 78 -16.55 -36.54 2.97
CA ASN A 78 -17.61 -37.09 3.80
C ASN A 78 -17.06 -38.30 4.59
N TYR A 79 -17.10 -38.19 5.92
CA TYR A 79 -16.51 -39.20 6.81
C TYR A 79 -17.21 -40.55 6.81
N GLN A 80 -18.49 -40.61 6.39
CA GLN A 80 -19.25 -41.86 6.33
C GLN A 80 -18.87 -42.68 5.09
N THR A 81 -18.70 -42.00 3.96
CA THR A 81 -18.36 -42.65 2.70
C THR A 81 -16.86 -42.93 2.58
N GLY A 82 -16.03 -42.06 3.14
CA GLY A 82 -14.57 -42.17 3.01
C GLY A 82 -14.08 -42.20 1.57
N LYS A 83 -14.85 -41.65 0.62
CA LYS A 83 -14.51 -41.59 -0.80
C LYS A 83 -14.02 -40.23 -1.20
N ASP A 84 -13.31 -40.15 -2.34
CA ASP A 84 -12.85 -38.90 -2.93
C ASP A 84 -14.01 -37.91 -3.08
N CYS A 85 -13.75 -36.65 -2.76
CA CYS A 85 -14.70 -35.56 -2.95
C CYS A 85 -14.28 -34.60 -4.06
N TRP A 86 -15.25 -33.98 -4.67
CA TRP A 86 -15.05 -32.90 -5.60
C TRP A 86 -16.17 -31.86 -5.51
N ALA A 87 -15.86 -30.66 -5.92
CA ALA A 87 -16.84 -29.61 -6.12
C ALA A 87 -16.47 -28.72 -7.30
N LYS A 88 -17.48 -28.20 -7.98
CA LYS A 88 -17.38 -27.39 -9.19
C LYS A 88 -18.15 -26.09 -9.01
N ILE A 89 -17.59 -25.00 -9.49
CA ILE A 89 -18.27 -23.73 -9.71
C ILE A 89 -18.24 -23.44 -11.21
N GLU A 90 -19.37 -23.16 -11.78
CA GLU A 90 -19.52 -22.66 -13.15
C GLU A 90 -19.85 -21.17 -13.11
N PHE A 91 -19.27 -20.41 -14.03
CA PHE A 91 -19.50 -18.98 -14.20
C PHE A 91 -20.38 -18.71 -15.42
N LYS A 92 -21.11 -17.59 -15.42
CA LYS A 92 -21.98 -17.19 -16.53
C LYS A 92 -21.25 -17.07 -17.87
N ASN A 93 -19.96 -16.77 -17.86
CA ASN A 93 -19.13 -16.64 -19.05
C ASN A 93 -18.65 -17.99 -19.63
N GLY A 94 -19.09 -19.11 -19.06
CA GLY A 94 -18.70 -20.47 -19.46
C GLY A 94 -17.37 -20.97 -18.85
N ASP A 95 -16.70 -20.15 -18.04
CA ASP A 95 -15.53 -20.63 -17.28
C ASP A 95 -16.01 -21.51 -16.12
N TYR A 96 -15.15 -22.41 -15.65
CA TYR A 96 -15.44 -23.21 -14.46
C TYR A 96 -14.18 -23.47 -13.63
N ILE A 97 -14.39 -23.77 -12.35
CA ILE A 97 -13.36 -24.25 -11.41
C ILE A 97 -13.83 -25.58 -10.85
N ILE A 98 -12.95 -26.58 -10.88
CA ILE A 98 -13.16 -27.85 -10.17
C ILE A 98 -12.04 -27.98 -9.15
N ARG A 99 -12.41 -28.29 -7.92
CA ARG A 99 -11.46 -28.69 -6.89
C ARG A 99 -11.83 -30.09 -6.39
N SER A 100 -10.83 -30.95 -6.30
CA SER A 100 -11.00 -32.29 -5.77
C SER A 100 -10.01 -32.58 -4.65
N ARG A 101 -10.42 -33.46 -3.75
CA ARG A 101 -9.57 -34.03 -2.69
C ARG A 101 -9.74 -35.53 -2.70
N LYS A 102 -8.63 -36.24 -2.93
CA LYS A 102 -8.58 -37.70 -2.86
C LYS A 102 -8.26 -38.16 -1.44
N VAL A 103 -8.77 -39.30 -1.09
CA VAL A 103 -8.44 -39.98 0.18
C VAL A 103 -6.94 -40.25 0.30
N SER A 104 -6.25 -40.41 -0.82
CA SER A 104 -4.78 -40.52 -0.87
C SER A 104 -4.04 -39.26 -0.41
N GLY A 105 -4.74 -38.14 -0.18
CA GLY A 105 -4.15 -36.87 0.21
C GLY A 105 -3.87 -35.92 -0.94
N GLU A 106 -4.10 -36.33 -2.19
CA GLU A 106 -3.92 -35.46 -3.36
C GLU A 106 -5.01 -34.40 -3.46
N ASN A 107 -4.62 -33.18 -3.82
CA ASN A 107 -5.52 -32.09 -4.18
C ASN A 107 -5.32 -31.76 -5.66
N GLU A 108 -6.42 -31.61 -6.37
CA GLU A 108 -6.40 -31.13 -7.76
C GLU A 108 -7.22 -29.84 -7.86
N LEU A 109 -6.72 -28.89 -8.63
CA LEU A 109 -7.41 -27.65 -8.96
C LEU A 109 -7.39 -27.50 -10.48
N ILE A 110 -8.55 -27.52 -11.10
CA ILE A 110 -8.75 -27.33 -12.53
C ILE A 110 -9.45 -26.00 -12.72
N PHE A 111 -8.92 -25.17 -13.61
CA PHE A 111 -9.62 -24.03 -14.17
C PHE A 111 -9.75 -24.26 -15.67
N GLY A 112 -10.95 -24.13 -16.20
CA GLY A 112 -11.21 -24.38 -17.62
C GLY A 112 -12.35 -23.54 -18.15
N ARG A 113 -12.56 -23.66 -19.43
CA ARG A 113 -13.75 -23.17 -20.15
C ARG A 113 -14.37 -24.34 -20.86
N GLU A 114 -15.65 -24.35 -21.03
CA GLU A 114 -16.36 -25.40 -21.77
C GLU A 114 -15.74 -25.52 -23.18
N GLY A 115 -15.14 -26.69 -23.48
CA GLY A 115 -14.40 -26.95 -24.71
C GLY A 115 -12.89 -26.61 -24.72
N ASP A 116 -12.35 -26.02 -23.64
CA ASP A 116 -10.91 -25.71 -23.52
C ASP A 116 -10.47 -25.86 -22.04
N GLU A 117 -10.18 -27.09 -21.66
CA GLU A 117 -9.71 -27.39 -20.28
C GLU A 117 -8.25 -27.02 -20.11
N THR A 118 -7.99 -25.82 -19.63
CA THR A 118 -6.66 -25.45 -19.17
C THR A 118 -6.46 -26.00 -17.75
N LYS A 119 -5.94 -27.23 -17.67
CA LYS A 119 -5.46 -27.74 -16.38
C LYS A 119 -4.32 -26.84 -15.92
N PHE A 120 -4.37 -26.32 -14.71
CA PHE A 120 -3.19 -25.81 -14.03
C PHE A 120 -2.25 -26.99 -13.73
N THR A 121 -1.85 -27.71 -14.78
CA THR A 121 -0.95 -28.84 -14.64
C THR A 121 0.48 -28.34 -14.45
N SER A 122 1.15 -29.04 -13.63
CA SER A 122 2.45 -28.96 -13.01
C SER A 122 3.68 -28.55 -13.84
N ALA A 123 3.59 -28.22 -15.11
CA ALA A 123 4.77 -27.87 -15.90
C ALA A 123 5.33 -26.47 -15.61
N THR A 124 4.51 -25.55 -15.08
CA THR A 124 4.92 -24.17 -14.77
C THR A 124 4.72 -23.76 -13.31
N LEU A 125 3.97 -24.52 -12.50
CA LEU A 125 3.59 -24.14 -11.13
C LEU A 125 3.74 -25.34 -10.20
N SER A 126 4.84 -25.40 -9.52
CA SER A 126 5.26 -26.55 -8.70
C SER A 126 4.47 -26.76 -7.40
N THR A 127 3.50 -25.91 -7.05
CA THR A 127 2.71 -26.06 -5.80
C THR A 127 1.27 -25.55 -5.94
N SER A 128 0.33 -26.20 -5.23
CA SER A 128 -1.08 -25.76 -5.10
C SER A 128 -1.21 -24.30 -4.62
N LYS A 129 -0.23 -23.81 -3.88
CA LYS A 129 -0.16 -22.43 -3.41
C LYS A 129 0.04 -21.43 -4.58
N ASN A 130 0.86 -21.76 -5.55
CA ASN A 130 1.09 -20.92 -6.74
C ASN A 130 -0.12 -20.92 -7.68
N GLN A 131 -0.81 -22.05 -7.79
CA GLN A 131 -2.06 -22.16 -8.54
C GLN A 131 -3.15 -21.27 -7.92
N GLN A 132 -3.28 -21.29 -6.60
CA GLN A 132 -4.21 -20.43 -5.87
C GLN A 132 -3.88 -18.94 -6.04
N LEU A 133 -2.61 -18.57 -5.98
CA LEU A 133 -2.18 -17.18 -6.19
C LEU A 133 -2.52 -16.67 -7.60
N GLN A 134 -2.43 -17.51 -8.63
CA GLN A 134 -2.83 -17.13 -9.99
C GLN A 134 -4.33 -16.98 -10.11
N LEU A 135 -5.09 -17.88 -9.48
CA LEU A 135 -6.54 -17.79 -9.44
C LEU A 135 -6.99 -16.49 -8.76
N ASN A 136 -6.40 -16.17 -7.61
CA ASN A 136 -6.68 -14.92 -6.89
C ASN A 136 -6.36 -13.68 -7.74
N LYS A 137 -5.24 -13.70 -8.48
CA LYS A 137 -4.88 -12.61 -9.40
C LYS A 137 -5.87 -12.47 -10.55
N LYS A 138 -6.32 -13.60 -11.13
CA LYS A 138 -7.28 -13.61 -12.23
C LYS A 138 -8.61 -12.98 -11.83
N PHE A 139 -9.10 -13.28 -10.64
CA PHE A 139 -10.35 -12.76 -10.13
C PHE A 139 -10.22 -11.43 -9.37
N GLY A 140 -9.01 -11.01 -9.04
CA GLY A 140 -8.77 -9.80 -8.24
C GLY A 140 -9.29 -9.91 -6.80
N LEU A 141 -9.54 -11.14 -6.33
CA LEU A 141 -10.19 -11.43 -5.06
C LEU A 141 -9.42 -12.52 -4.31
N ASP A 142 -9.04 -12.26 -3.08
CA ASP A 142 -8.50 -13.26 -2.17
C ASP A 142 -9.54 -13.71 -1.12
N TYR A 143 -9.21 -14.71 -0.33
CA TYR A 143 -10.12 -15.27 0.66
C TYR A 143 -10.57 -14.23 1.69
N GLU A 144 -9.67 -13.43 2.20
CA GLU A 144 -9.97 -12.43 3.22
C GLU A 144 -10.87 -11.32 2.68
N LEU A 145 -10.63 -10.90 1.45
CA LEU A 145 -11.46 -9.91 0.77
C LEU A 145 -12.85 -10.48 0.44
N PHE A 146 -12.91 -11.73 0.00
CA PHE A 146 -14.17 -12.44 -0.22
C PHE A 146 -14.99 -12.54 1.07
N CYS A 147 -14.37 -12.93 2.18
CA CYS A 147 -15.06 -12.98 3.48
C CYS A 147 -15.48 -11.60 4.00
N ALA A 148 -14.81 -10.54 3.58
CA ALA A 148 -15.14 -9.18 3.99
C ALA A 148 -16.27 -8.55 3.14
N SER A 149 -16.53 -9.06 1.93
CA SER A 149 -17.42 -8.42 0.97
C SER A 149 -18.54 -9.31 0.41
N VAL A 150 -18.41 -10.63 0.49
CA VAL A 150 -19.37 -11.56 -0.15
C VAL A 150 -19.92 -12.56 0.85
N PHE A 151 -19.14 -12.91 1.87
CA PHE A 151 -19.44 -14.04 2.73
C PHE A 151 -19.41 -13.67 4.20
N PHE A 152 -20.57 -13.65 4.82
CA PHE A 152 -20.74 -13.26 6.21
C PHE A 152 -21.30 -14.43 7.02
N ASN A 153 -20.60 -14.82 8.07
CA ASN A 153 -20.99 -15.95 8.91
C ASN A 153 -20.81 -15.65 10.40
N GLN A 154 -21.39 -16.49 11.24
CA GLN A 154 -21.29 -16.36 12.70
C GLN A 154 -19.88 -16.62 13.28
N TYR A 155 -19.00 -17.28 12.53
CA TYR A 155 -17.64 -17.62 12.98
C TYR A 155 -16.63 -16.53 12.64
N ASN A 156 -16.97 -15.62 11.75
CA ASN A 156 -16.13 -14.46 11.50
C ASN A 156 -16.08 -13.61 12.77
N LYS A 157 -14.88 -13.36 13.24
CA LYS A 157 -14.71 -12.50 14.41
C LYS A 157 -15.30 -11.13 14.11
N PRO A 158 -16.23 -10.64 14.94
CA PRO A 158 -16.84 -9.33 14.73
C PRO A 158 -15.78 -8.23 14.57
N TRP A 159 -16.05 -7.26 13.73
CA TRP A 159 -15.15 -6.13 13.50
C TRP A 159 -14.77 -5.43 14.81
N MET A 160 -15.72 -5.29 15.71
CA MET A 160 -15.51 -4.65 17.01
C MET A 160 -14.61 -5.47 17.93
N GLU A 161 -14.66 -6.78 17.85
CA GLU A 161 -13.85 -7.71 18.66
C GLU A 161 -12.48 -8.02 18.05
N MET A 162 -12.24 -7.61 16.80
CA MET A 162 -10.94 -7.78 16.18
C MET A 162 -9.91 -6.90 16.89
N ALA A 163 -8.70 -7.43 17.10
CA ALA A 163 -7.57 -6.61 17.52
C ALA A 163 -7.34 -5.48 16.49
N ASP A 164 -7.02 -4.30 16.97
CA ASP A 164 -6.86 -3.09 16.15
C ASP A 164 -5.90 -3.32 14.96
N ALA A 165 -4.80 -4.02 15.18
CA ALA A 165 -3.85 -4.38 14.12
C ALA A 165 -4.45 -5.29 13.03
N THR A 166 -5.36 -6.21 13.39
CA THR A 166 -6.02 -7.13 12.45
C THR A 166 -7.05 -6.38 11.61
N ARG A 167 -7.86 -5.54 12.26
CA ARG A 167 -8.85 -4.68 11.62
C ARG A 167 -8.20 -3.71 10.64
N LYS A 168 -7.12 -3.05 11.06
CA LYS A 168 -6.33 -2.17 10.18
C LYS A 168 -5.81 -2.88 8.94
N LYS A 169 -5.31 -4.11 9.09
CA LYS A 169 -4.87 -4.90 7.94
C LYS A 169 -6.02 -5.26 6.97
N ALA A 170 -7.19 -5.59 7.51
CA ALA A 170 -8.36 -5.88 6.68
C ALA A 170 -8.79 -4.64 5.87
N LEU A 171 -8.87 -3.48 6.53
CA LEU A 171 -9.18 -2.21 5.86
C LEU A 171 -8.08 -1.79 4.87
N GLU A 172 -6.81 -1.97 5.22
CA GLU A 172 -5.69 -1.72 4.29
C GLU A 172 -5.79 -2.57 3.01
N ARG A 173 -6.27 -3.80 3.10
CA ARG A 173 -6.51 -4.68 1.95
C ARG A 173 -7.70 -4.21 1.12
N ILE A 174 -8.83 -3.92 1.78
CA ILE A 174 -10.03 -3.39 1.11
C ILE A 174 -9.69 -2.10 0.35
N LEU A 175 -8.83 -1.25 0.92
CA LEU A 175 -8.35 -0.02 0.29
C LEU A 175 -7.22 -0.25 -0.74
N HIS A 176 -6.77 -1.49 -0.94
CA HIS A 176 -5.60 -1.83 -1.75
C HIS A 176 -4.33 -1.01 -1.44
N VAL A 177 -4.23 -0.49 -0.23
CA VAL A 177 -3.03 0.22 0.24
C VAL A 177 -1.91 -0.73 0.68
N ASP A 178 -2.20 -2.02 0.78
CA ASP A 178 -1.22 -3.10 0.90
C ASP A 178 -0.21 -3.09 -0.26
N LYS A 179 -0.63 -2.68 -1.46
CA LYS A 179 0.25 -2.45 -2.61
C LYS A 179 1.36 -1.45 -2.30
N PHE A 180 1.08 -0.45 -1.49
CA PHE A 180 2.09 0.53 -1.07
C PHE A 180 3.18 -0.11 -0.22
N SER A 181 2.85 -1.15 0.53
CA SER A 181 3.86 -1.95 1.26
C SER A 181 4.81 -2.66 0.30
N SER A 182 4.31 -3.18 -0.83
CA SER A 182 5.14 -3.78 -1.87
C SER A 182 6.02 -2.72 -2.57
N TYR A 183 5.48 -1.54 -2.85
CA TYR A 183 6.26 -0.42 -3.42
C TYR A 183 7.33 0.08 -2.43
N ALA A 184 6.99 0.17 -1.15
CA ALA A 184 7.96 0.47 -0.10
C ALA A 184 9.08 -0.59 -0.05
N GLN A 185 8.74 -1.87 -0.16
CA GLN A 185 9.73 -2.94 -0.18
C GLN A 185 10.64 -2.88 -1.41
N VAL A 186 10.09 -2.56 -2.58
CA VAL A 186 10.89 -2.32 -3.80
C VAL A 186 11.81 -1.12 -3.60
N ALA A 187 11.31 -0.02 -3.04
CA ALA A 187 12.13 1.15 -2.75
C ALA A 187 13.25 0.81 -1.75
N LYS A 188 12.95 0.04 -0.70
CA LYS A 188 13.94 -0.43 0.27
C LYS A 188 15.04 -1.28 -0.40
N SER A 189 14.67 -2.22 -1.24
CA SER A 189 15.65 -3.03 -1.97
C SER A 189 16.53 -2.17 -2.89
N LYS A 190 15.97 -1.12 -3.50
CA LYS A 190 16.75 -0.17 -4.32
C LYS A 190 17.70 0.68 -3.47
N ILE A 191 17.29 1.09 -2.26
CA ILE A 191 18.18 1.75 -1.29
C ILE A 191 19.37 0.84 -0.99
N GLU A 192 19.12 -0.41 -0.60
CA GLU A 192 20.18 -1.38 -0.27
C GLU A 192 21.14 -1.63 -1.44
N VAL A 193 20.62 -1.73 -2.67
CA VAL A 193 21.44 -1.87 -3.89
C VAL A 193 22.30 -0.61 -4.10
N THR A 194 21.71 0.56 -3.91
CA THR A 194 22.42 1.83 -4.08
C THR A 194 23.51 2.00 -3.02
N GLU A 195 23.22 1.63 -1.77
CA GLU A 195 24.20 1.63 -0.66
C GLU A 195 25.39 0.73 -0.97
N ARG A 196 25.14 -0.52 -1.37
CA ARG A 196 26.23 -1.43 -1.79
C ARG A 196 27.05 -0.87 -2.94
N SER A 197 26.39 -0.20 -3.90
CA SER A 197 27.09 0.44 -5.01
C SER A 197 27.97 1.60 -4.55
N VAL A 198 27.48 2.44 -3.63
CA VAL A 198 28.25 3.52 -3.01
C VAL A 198 29.43 2.97 -2.23
N ASP A 199 29.22 1.94 -1.41
CA ASP A 199 30.28 1.31 -0.62
C ASP A 199 31.35 0.67 -1.52
N THR A 200 30.92 0.02 -2.61
CA THR A 200 31.86 -0.52 -3.61
C THR A 200 32.74 0.58 -4.19
N ILE A 201 32.12 1.71 -4.60
CA ILE A 201 32.87 2.84 -5.16
C ILE A 201 33.77 3.49 -4.10
N ARG A 202 33.33 3.62 -2.85
CA ARG A 202 34.13 4.13 -1.73
C ARG A 202 35.37 3.26 -1.49
N ASN A 203 35.18 1.93 -1.53
CA ASN A 203 36.31 1.00 -1.39
C ASN A 203 37.30 1.12 -2.56
N GLN A 204 36.79 1.36 -3.79
CA GLN A 204 37.65 1.65 -4.94
C GLN A 204 38.41 2.97 -4.74
N ILE A 205 37.73 4.04 -4.31
CA ILE A 205 38.38 5.32 -4.01
C ILE A 205 39.45 5.17 -2.92
N ALA A 206 39.15 4.40 -1.87
CA ALA A 206 40.13 4.12 -0.81
C ALA A 206 41.36 3.36 -1.32
N SER A 207 41.17 2.45 -2.28
CA SER A 207 42.27 1.77 -2.97
C SER A 207 43.06 2.72 -3.85
N ASP A 208 42.36 3.56 -4.62
CA ASP A 208 42.99 4.56 -5.50
C ASP A 208 43.78 5.61 -4.69
N ASN A 209 43.22 6.05 -3.55
CA ASN A 209 43.93 6.98 -2.65
C ASN A 209 45.19 6.35 -2.06
N ARG A 210 45.17 5.04 -1.72
CA ARG A 210 46.40 4.36 -1.29
C ARG A 210 47.43 4.30 -2.41
N ARG A 211 46.98 4.02 -3.64
CA ARG A 211 47.87 4.04 -4.81
C ARG A 211 48.41 5.44 -5.10
N LEU A 212 47.57 6.46 -4.91
CA LEU A 212 48.00 7.85 -5.04
C LEU A 212 49.07 8.20 -4.00
N ALA A 213 48.86 7.81 -2.75
CA ALA A 213 49.84 7.99 -1.67
C ALA A 213 51.16 7.25 -1.94
N GLN A 214 51.07 6.02 -2.48
CA GLN A 214 52.28 5.27 -2.87
C GLN A 214 53.05 6.00 -4.01
N LEU A 215 52.33 6.45 -5.04
CA LEU A 215 52.90 7.22 -6.15
C LEU A 215 53.53 8.52 -5.65
N GLN A 216 52.95 9.18 -4.63
CA GLN A 216 53.52 10.35 -3.98
C GLN A 216 54.84 10.01 -3.25
N THR A 217 54.87 8.87 -2.56
CA THR A 217 56.06 8.40 -1.90
C THR A 217 57.16 8.05 -2.90
N ASP A 218 56.80 7.24 -3.93
CA ASP A 218 57.73 6.87 -4.99
C ASP A 218 58.28 8.10 -5.73
N LYS A 219 57.45 9.11 -5.92
CA LYS A 219 57.86 10.42 -6.49
C LYS A 219 58.85 11.13 -5.57
N ALA A 220 58.52 11.21 -4.27
CA ALA A 220 59.42 11.84 -3.29
C ALA A 220 60.80 11.16 -3.21
N ASP A 221 60.80 9.83 -3.26
CA ASP A 221 62.03 9.05 -3.32
C ASP A 221 62.85 9.30 -4.59
N ALA A 222 62.13 9.42 -5.72
CA ALA A 222 62.76 9.80 -7.00
C ALA A 222 63.33 11.22 -6.98
N GLU A 223 62.59 12.16 -6.37
CA GLU A 223 63.04 13.56 -6.20
C GLU A 223 64.25 13.67 -5.26
N GLU A 224 64.29 12.87 -4.20
CA GLU A 224 65.45 12.79 -3.30
C GLU A 224 66.68 12.25 -4.01
N ASN A 225 66.53 11.18 -4.77
CA ASN A 225 67.60 10.58 -5.56
C ASN A 225 68.08 11.54 -6.66
N HIS A 226 67.13 12.30 -7.28
CA HIS A 226 67.47 13.35 -8.20
C HIS A 226 68.31 14.45 -7.56
N LYS A 227 67.91 14.92 -6.35
CA LYS A 227 68.70 15.92 -5.60
C LYS A 227 70.11 15.39 -5.28
N LYS A 228 70.23 14.15 -4.82
CA LYS A 228 71.54 13.53 -4.55
C LYS A 228 72.41 13.47 -5.83
N PHE A 229 71.76 13.21 -6.97
CA PHE A 229 72.44 13.24 -8.27
C PHE A 229 72.87 14.66 -8.67
N GLU A 230 72.07 15.67 -8.36
CA GLU A 230 72.31 17.07 -8.68
C GLU A 230 73.30 17.75 -7.72
N GLU A 231 73.34 17.34 -6.43
CA GLU A 231 74.38 17.83 -5.47
C GLU A 231 75.79 17.61 -5.97
N VAL A 232 75.99 16.61 -6.82
CA VAL A 232 77.28 16.37 -7.49
C VAL A 232 77.58 17.33 -8.61
N ARG A 233 76.58 18.08 -9.09
CA ARG A 233 76.74 19.07 -10.24
C ARG A 233 76.40 20.51 -9.88
N SER A 234 76.35 20.85 -8.57
CA SER A 234 75.85 22.14 -8.04
C SER A 234 76.52 23.41 -8.55
N ASP A 235 77.70 23.37 -9.20
CA ASP A 235 78.39 24.52 -9.68
C ASP A 235 77.79 25.15 -10.97
N LYS A 236 76.92 24.51 -11.67
CA LYS A 236 76.33 24.96 -12.94
C LYS A 236 74.92 25.55 -12.85
N SER A 237 74.26 25.47 -11.68
CA SER A 237 72.83 25.80 -11.58
C SER A 237 72.46 27.26 -11.31
N LYS A 238 73.36 28.13 -11.06
CA LYS A 238 73.09 29.53 -10.63
C LYS A 238 72.23 30.37 -11.62
N LYS A 239 72.42 30.17 -12.93
CA LYS A 239 71.71 30.97 -13.95
C LYS A 239 70.22 30.70 -14.05
N PHE A 240 69.81 29.52 -13.67
CA PHE A 240 68.41 29.16 -13.80
C PHE A 240 67.62 29.34 -12.49
N ALA A 241 68.25 29.43 -11.34
CA ALA A 241 67.59 29.81 -10.08
C ALA A 241 66.93 31.21 -10.20
N GLU A 242 67.55 32.11 -10.91
CA GLU A 242 67.01 33.45 -11.15
C GLU A 242 65.71 33.45 -11.97
N LEU A 243 65.60 32.55 -12.93
CA LEU A 243 64.37 32.40 -13.72
C LEU A 243 63.22 31.77 -12.89
N ALA A 244 63.57 30.83 -12.03
CA ALA A 244 62.59 30.23 -11.14
C ALA A 244 62.07 31.22 -10.07
N ASP A 245 62.93 32.09 -9.59
CA ASP A 245 62.55 33.11 -8.61
C ASP A 245 61.74 34.26 -9.25
N ALA A 246 61.93 34.57 -10.54
CA ALA A 246 61.07 35.48 -11.29
C ALA A 246 59.62 34.90 -11.48
N GLU A 247 59.51 33.62 -11.81
CA GLU A 247 58.23 32.97 -11.92
C GLU A 247 57.56 32.79 -10.54
N GLN A 248 58.30 32.60 -9.46
CA GLN A 248 57.80 32.58 -8.10
C GLN A 248 57.14 33.91 -7.71
N THR A 249 57.81 35.02 -8.08
CA THR A 249 57.27 36.37 -7.86
C THR A 249 55.96 36.57 -8.63
N ALA A 250 55.87 36.03 -9.84
CA ALA A 250 54.63 36.08 -10.64
C ALA A 250 53.51 35.21 -10.07
N LEU A 251 53.87 34.10 -9.43
CA LEU A 251 52.91 33.19 -8.76
C LEU A 251 52.36 33.84 -7.48
N ASP A 252 53.20 34.51 -6.71
CA ASP A 252 52.81 35.17 -5.45
C ASP A 252 51.84 36.35 -5.67
N ALA A 253 51.75 36.85 -6.92
CA ALA A 253 50.80 37.88 -7.34
C ALA A 253 49.39 37.33 -7.64
N ILE A 254 49.21 36.00 -7.68
CA ILE A 254 47.89 35.40 -7.97
C ILE A 254 47.07 35.33 -6.70
N ALA A 255 45.91 35.99 -6.71
CA ALA A 255 44.95 35.92 -5.62
C ALA A 255 44.32 34.53 -5.57
N ILE A 256 44.71 33.74 -4.57
CA ILE A 256 44.13 32.40 -4.36
C ILE A 256 42.75 32.55 -3.73
N PRO A 257 41.71 32.00 -4.34
CA PRO A 257 40.40 32.08 -3.74
C PRO A 257 40.34 31.33 -2.41
N ASP A 258 39.74 31.95 -1.41
CA ASP A 258 39.53 31.36 -0.09
C ASP A 258 38.46 30.27 -0.18
N LEU A 259 38.92 29.04 -0.36
CA LEU A 259 38.06 27.86 -0.52
C LEU A 259 37.18 27.61 0.72
N ALA A 260 37.68 27.98 1.91
CA ALA A 260 36.93 27.80 3.15
C ALA A 260 35.74 28.76 3.22
N LYS A 261 35.97 30.05 2.86
CA LYS A 261 34.87 31.02 2.77
C LYS A 261 33.87 30.67 1.67
N LEU A 262 34.33 30.12 0.55
CA LEU A 262 33.48 29.72 -0.53
C LEU A 262 32.63 28.47 -0.13
N LYS A 263 33.26 27.49 0.52
CA LYS A 263 32.55 26.34 1.09
C LYS A 263 31.49 26.78 2.10
N ALA A 264 31.87 27.64 3.06
CA ALA A 264 30.94 28.15 4.06
C ALA A 264 29.71 28.83 3.42
N LYS A 265 29.93 29.59 2.30
CA LYS A 265 28.80 30.18 1.55
C LYS A 265 27.93 29.15 0.87
N TRP A 266 28.52 28.10 0.28
CA TRP A 266 27.78 27.02 -0.34
C TRP A 266 27.06 26.15 0.69
N ASP A 267 27.68 25.90 1.85
CA ASP A 267 27.04 25.18 2.97
C ASP A 267 25.84 25.97 3.50
N LEU A 268 25.94 27.29 3.57
CA LEU A 268 24.81 28.14 3.94
C LEU A 268 23.67 28.07 2.92
N ILE A 269 24.03 28.05 1.62
CA ILE A 269 23.04 27.88 0.54
C ILE A 269 22.39 26.51 0.65
N ALA A 270 23.16 25.43 0.86
CA ALA A 270 22.64 24.07 1.03
C ALA A 270 21.69 23.97 2.21
N GLN A 271 22.03 24.63 3.34
CA GLN A 271 21.11 24.68 4.50
C GLN A 271 19.79 25.39 4.16
N VAL A 272 19.88 26.49 3.38
CA VAL A 272 18.66 27.21 2.96
C VAL A 272 17.86 26.38 1.96
N GLU A 273 18.52 25.71 1.02
CA GLU A 273 17.87 24.80 0.06
C GLU A 273 17.20 23.60 0.78
N GLU A 274 17.85 23.05 1.80
CA GLU A 274 17.24 22.04 2.67
C GLU A 274 15.99 22.57 3.37
N ARG A 275 16.07 23.82 3.86
CA ARG A 275 14.92 24.47 4.50
C ARG A 275 13.80 24.75 3.49
N ILE A 276 14.13 25.14 2.28
CA ILE A 276 13.19 25.29 1.17
C ILE A 276 12.52 23.94 0.85
N SER A 277 13.30 22.85 0.83
CA SER A 277 12.78 21.51 0.61
C SER A 277 11.78 21.11 1.71
N LYS A 278 12.12 21.36 2.98
CA LYS A 278 11.21 21.12 4.11
C LYS A 278 9.92 21.93 4.00
N MET A 279 10.05 23.22 3.70
CA MET A 279 8.89 24.10 3.48
C MET A 279 8.04 23.64 2.29
N ARG A 280 8.65 23.10 1.24
CA ARG A 280 7.94 22.57 0.06
C ARG A 280 7.16 21.29 0.40
N THR A 281 7.73 20.44 1.26
CA THR A 281 7.04 19.26 1.76
C THR A 281 5.81 19.66 2.59
N GLU A 282 5.98 20.66 3.46
CA GLU A 282 4.89 21.21 4.27
C GLU A 282 3.81 21.88 3.40
N TYR A 283 4.22 22.64 2.39
CA TYR A 283 3.32 23.22 1.41
C TYR A 283 2.49 22.14 0.68
N ASN A 284 3.14 21.08 0.21
CA ASN A 284 2.46 19.98 -0.46
C ASN A 284 1.48 19.27 0.49
N GLY A 285 1.84 19.15 1.78
CA GLY A 285 0.94 18.64 2.82
C GLY A 285 -0.33 19.49 2.97
N LEU A 286 -0.16 20.81 3.00
CA LEU A 286 -1.30 21.74 3.07
C LEU A 286 -2.20 21.68 1.83
N ILE A 287 -1.63 21.56 0.64
CA ILE A 287 -2.40 21.38 -0.61
C ILE A 287 -3.20 20.08 -0.59
N THR A 288 -2.60 19.01 -0.05
CA THR A 288 -3.27 17.72 0.12
C THR A 288 -4.44 17.83 1.11
N GLU A 289 -4.20 18.49 2.25
CA GLU A 289 -5.22 18.78 3.25
C GLU A 289 -6.38 19.62 2.67
N GLN A 290 -6.05 20.65 1.89
CA GLN A 290 -7.07 21.46 1.19
C GLN A 290 -7.94 20.62 0.27
N SER A 291 -7.32 19.74 -0.54
CA SER A 291 -8.04 18.87 -1.46
C SER A 291 -9.00 17.93 -0.71
N TYR A 292 -8.56 17.41 0.44
CA TYR A 292 -9.40 16.59 1.32
C TYR A 292 -10.58 17.39 1.90
N LEU A 293 -10.30 18.60 2.41
CA LEU A 293 -11.33 19.49 2.97
C LEU A 293 -12.35 19.93 1.91
N VAL A 294 -11.89 20.19 0.68
CA VAL A 294 -12.76 20.50 -0.46
C VAL A 294 -13.69 19.33 -0.77
N GLY A 295 -13.16 18.09 -0.76
CA GLY A 295 -13.99 16.89 -0.93
C GLY A 295 -15.03 16.74 0.19
N GLN A 296 -14.65 17.01 1.42
CA GLN A 296 -15.61 17.05 2.54
C GLN A 296 -16.67 18.13 2.36
N LEU A 297 -16.27 19.32 1.93
CA LEU A 297 -17.19 20.43 1.68
C LEU A 297 -18.24 20.04 0.65
N GLN A 298 -17.80 19.47 -0.48
CA GLN A 298 -18.70 19.01 -1.56
C GLN A 298 -19.69 17.96 -1.05
N ASN A 299 -19.25 17.04 -0.20
CA ASN A 299 -20.12 16.03 0.41
C ASN A 299 -21.18 16.66 1.32
N VAL A 300 -20.77 17.60 2.18
CA VAL A 300 -21.71 18.32 3.05
C VAL A 300 -22.68 19.15 2.23
N GLU A 301 -22.22 19.82 1.18
CA GLU A 301 -23.07 20.59 0.27
C GLU A 301 -24.09 19.71 -0.46
N ALA A 302 -23.67 18.54 -0.92
CA ALA A 302 -24.57 17.57 -1.53
C ALA A 302 -25.64 17.10 -0.54
N GLN A 303 -25.26 16.84 0.71
CA GLN A 303 -26.20 16.48 1.77
C GLN A 303 -27.18 17.62 2.09
N VAL A 304 -26.69 18.83 2.22
CA VAL A 304 -27.51 20.04 2.43
C VAL A 304 -28.52 20.20 1.27
N LYS A 305 -28.08 19.98 0.03
CA LYS A 305 -28.94 20.04 -1.15
C LYS A 305 -30.00 18.93 -1.15
N LEU A 306 -29.62 17.72 -0.75
CA LEU A 306 -30.55 16.59 -0.61
C LEU A 306 -31.59 16.84 0.47
N TRP A 307 -31.20 17.41 1.60
CA TRP A 307 -32.13 17.74 2.68
C TRP A 307 -33.07 18.88 2.30
N LYS A 308 -32.54 19.92 1.65
CA LYS A 308 -33.40 21.01 1.08
C LYS A 308 -34.41 20.49 0.08
N ALA A 309 -34.06 19.49 -0.72
CA ALA A 309 -34.97 18.87 -1.71
C ALA A 309 -36.02 17.93 -1.08
N LYS A 310 -35.88 17.59 0.22
CA LYS A 310 -36.82 16.74 0.96
C LYS A 310 -37.95 17.54 1.64
N SER A 311 -37.80 18.86 1.75
CA SER A 311 -38.85 19.74 2.31
C SER A 311 -40.16 19.61 1.54
N GLY A 312 -41.25 19.37 2.24
CA GLY A 312 -42.56 19.17 1.62
C GLY A 312 -42.83 17.80 1.01
N LYS A 313 -41.94 16.81 1.25
CA LYS A 313 -42.16 15.43 0.81
C LYS A 313 -42.46 14.52 2.02
N VAL A 314 -43.16 13.45 1.78
CA VAL A 314 -43.48 12.46 2.79
C VAL A 314 -42.21 11.63 3.14
N CYS A 315 -41.90 11.52 4.40
CA CYS A 315 -40.78 10.69 4.87
C CYS A 315 -41.05 9.20 4.60
N GLY A 316 -40.17 8.54 3.86
CA GLY A 316 -40.35 7.14 3.51
C GLY A 316 -40.29 6.15 4.69
N SER A 317 -39.81 6.61 5.87
CA SER A 317 -39.67 5.76 7.06
C SER A 317 -40.82 5.93 8.07
N CYS A 318 -41.42 7.12 8.19
CA CYS A 318 -42.49 7.38 9.17
C CYS A 318 -43.76 7.88 8.53
N SER A 319 -43.83 8.00 7.24
CA SER A 319 -45.00 8.48 6.43
C SER A 319 -45.55 9.85 6.83
N GLN A 320 -44.77 10.63 7.57
CA GLN A 320 -45.13 12.02 7.95
C GLN A 320 -44.52 13.00 6.94
N GLU A 321 -45.18 14.12 6.74
CA GLU A 321 -44.65 15.19 5.90
C GLU A 321 -43.44 15.85 6.57
N VAL A 322 -42.33 15.94 5.83
CA VAL A 322 -41.09 16.58 6.31
C VAL A 322 -41.33 18.09 6.36
N ASN A 323 -41.69 18.59 7.55
CA ASN A 323 -41.94 20.01 7.77
C ASN A 323 -40.65 20.85 7.81
N ALA A 324 -40.79 22.16 7.71
CA ALA A 324 -39.67 23.10 7.68
C ALA A 324 -38.78 23.02 8.93
N ASN A 325 -39.37 22.76 10.11
CA ASN A 325 -38.62 22.66 11.37
C ASN A 325 -37.74 21.38 11.42
N HIS A 326 -38.21 20.29 10.86
CA HIS A 326 -37.44 19.05 10.79
C HIS A 326 -36.29 19.19 9.80
N VAL A 327 -36.51 19.90 8.69
CA VAL A 327 -35.44 20.21 7.72
C VAL A 327 -34.42 21.16 8.34
N CYS A 328 -34.85 22.19 9.08
CA CYS A 328 -33.97 23.11 9.78
C CYS A 328 -33.13 22.40 10.86
N ALA A 329 -33.73 21.53 11.69
CA ALA A 329 -33.02 20.79 12.71
C ALA A 329 -31.89 19.88 12.15
N GLN A 330 -32.01 19.47 10.91
CA GLN A 330 -30.97 18.67 10.23
C GLN A 330 -30.00 19.54 9.42
N LEU A 331 -30.47 20.67 8.90
CA LEU A 331 -29.67 21.60 8.11
C LEU A 331 -28.74 22.46 8.96
N ASP A 332 -29.19 22.90 10.16
CA ASP A 332 -28.41 23.81 10.99
C ASP A 332 -27.03 23.22 11.36
N PRO A 333 -26.95 21.98 11.90
CA PRO A 333 -25.63 21.38 12.19
C PRO A 333 -24.82 21.08 10.94
N MET A 334 -25.48 20.86 9.79
CA MET A 334 -24.78 20.66 8.52
C MET A 334 -24.25 21.97 7.96
N THR A 335 -24.98 23.07 8.18
CA THR A 335 -24.58 24.42 7.75
C THR A 335 -23.41 24.90 8.60
N GLU A 336 -23.48 24.71 9.92
CA GLU A 336 -22.34 24.99 10.81
C GLU A 336 -21.10 24.18 10.43
N LYS A 337 -21.29 22.91 10.11
CA LYS A 337 -20.20 22.04 9.67
C LYS A 337 -19.62 22.51 8.32
N LYS A 338 -20.48 22.93 7.38
CA LYS A 338 -20.07 23.53 6.11
C LYS A 338 -19.23 24.78 6.33
N ASP A 339 -19.70 25.69 7.19
CA ASP A 339 -19.04 26.97 7.46
C ASP A 339 -17.69 26.73 8.15
N LYS A 340 -17.63 25.76 9.07
CA LYS A 340 -16.37 25.35 9.70
C LYS A 340 -15.37 24.82 8.67
N ILE A 341 -15.77 23.88 7.82
CA ILE A 341 -14.89 23.35 6.77
C ILE A 341 -14.44 24.46 5.82
N SER A 342 -15.36 25.40 5.46
CA SER A 342 -15.01 26.54 4.62
C SER A 342 -13.97 27.45 5.27
N THR A 343 -14.09 27.64 6.61
CA THR A 343 -13.11 28.40 7.41
C THR A 343 -11.76 27.69 7.47
N ASP A 344 -11.78 26.36 7.63
CA ASP A 344 -10.57 25.54 7.66
C ASP A 344 -9.86 25.54 6.30
N ILE A 345 -10.61 25.48 5.20
CA ILE A 345 -10.07 25.64 3.84
C ILE A 345 -9.40 27.01 3.67
N ALA A 346 -10.09 28.09 4.11
CA ALA A 346 -9.54 29.44 4.03
C ALA A 346 -8.28 29.60 4.86
N ALA A 347 -8.27 29.03 6.07
CA ALA A 347 -7.11 29.05 6.95
C ALA A 347 -5.93 28.25 6.40
N SER A 348 -6.19 27.06 5.88
CA SER A 348 -5.16 26.23 5.23
C SER A 348 -4.64 26.90 3.94
N LYS A 349 -5.52 27.53 3.17
CA LYS A 349 -5.15 28.31 1.99
C LYS A 349 -4.26 29.49 2.34
N SER A 350 -4.63 30.26 3.38
CA SER A 350 -3.79 31.37 3.83
C SER A 350 -2.40 30.91 4.26
N LYS A 351 -2.29 29.74 4.91
CA LYS A 351 -1.01 29.17 5.32
C LYS A 351 -0.19 28.70 4.10
N SER A 352 -0.81 28.06 3.13
CA SER A 352 -0.12 27.63 1.91
C SER A 352 0.39 28.84 1.11
N ASP A 353 -0.41 29.90 0.95
CA ASP A 353 -0.02 31.11 0.24
C ASP A 353 1.16 31.81 0.94
N GLN A 354 1.14 31.86 2.29
CA GLN A 354 2.26 32.42 3.06
C GLN A 354 3.54 31.56 2.90
N LEU A 355 3.38 30.23 2.88
CA LEU A 355 4.50 29.32 2.74
C LEU A 355 5.08 29.39 1.32
N GLU A 356 4.22 29.50 0.31
CA GLU A 356 4.63 29.69 -1.09
C GLU A 356 5.44 30.97 -1.26
N LYS A 357 4.96 32.07 -0.65
CA LYS A 357 5.69 33.34 -0.65
C LYS A 357 7.06 33.18 0.04
N LYS A 358 7.12 32.55 1.20
CA LYS A 358 8.40 32.30 1.90
C LYS A 358 9.35 31.45 1.08
N ILE A 359 8.83 30.45 0.36
CA ILE A 359 9.62 29.62 -0.56
C ILE A 359 10.16 30.47 -1.72
N ALA A 360 9.32 31.37 -2.27
CA ALA A 360 9.73 32.26 -3.34
C ALA A 360 10.82 33.23 -2.87
N ASP A 361 10.56 33.90 -1.74
CA ASP A 361 11.53 34.86 -1.14
C ASP A 361 12.86 34.16 -0.80
N ALA A 362 12.80 32.95 -0.24
CA ALA A 362 14.00 32.18 0.08
C ALA A 362 14.76 31.73 -1.18
N LYS A 363 14.06 31.37 -2.25
CA LYS A 363 14.70 31.05 -3.54
C LYS A 363 15.38 32.27 -4.16
N GLU A 364 14.71 33.41 -4.10
CA GLU A 364 15.29 34.66 -4.59
C GLU A 364 16.52 35.03 -3.78
N ALA A 365 16.46 34.91 -2.44
CA ALA A 365 17.61 35.15 -1.55
C ALA A 365 18.79 34.19 -1.84
N VAL A 366 18.49 32.90 -2.16
CA VAL A 366 19.52 31.96 -2.62
C VAL A 366 20.12 32.40 -3.95
N ALA A 367 19.26 32.77 -4.92
CA ALA A 367 19.73 33.20 -6.25
C ALA A 367 20.62 34.44 -6.16
N GLN A 368 20.25 35.42 -5.30
CA GLN A 368 21.03 36.64 -5.10
C GLN A 368 22.36 36.41 -4.35
N LYS A 369 22.39 35.42 -3.44
CA LYS A 369 23.58 35.13 -2.62
C LYS A 369 24.46 34.03 -3.21
N LYS A 370 24.06 33.46 -4.34
CA LYS A 370 24.82 32.40 -5.01
C LYS A 370 26.18 32.93 -5.42
N PRO A 371 27.25 32.33 -4.95
CA PRO A 371 28.59 32.81 -5.34
C PRO A 371 28.76 32.74 -6.87
N ALA A 372 29.39 33.76 -7.44
CA ALA A 372 29.71 33.79 -8.88
C ALA A 372 30.66 32.65 -9.29
N MET A 373 31.39 32.10 -8.32
CA MET A 373 32.35 31.01 -8.52
C MET A 373 31.86 29.75 -7.80
N THR A 374 31.88 28.62 -8.49
CA THR A 374 31.59 27.32 -7.89
C THR A 374 32.80 26.84 -7.07
N ILE A 375 32.56 25.87 -6.18
CA ILE A 375 33.66 25.20 -5.46
C ILE A 375 34.61 24.51 -6.44
N LEU A 376 34.08 24.02 -7.56
CA LEU A 376 34.85 23.40 -8.65
C LEU A 376 35.77 24.41 -9.36
N ASP A 377 35.24 25.60 -9.64
CA ASP A 377 36.03 26.66 -10.27
C ASP A 377 37.15 27.16 -9.33
N ALA A 378 36.82 27.33 -8.04
CA ALA A 378 37.83 27.70 -7.04
C ALA A 378 38.91 26.61 -6.89
N GLN A 379 38.49 25.34 -6.92
CA GLN A 379 39.41 24.19 -6.94
C GLN A 379 40.27 24.19 -8.22
N SER A 380 39.68 24.59 -9.35
CA SER A 380 40.40 24.75 -10.62
C SER A 380 41.48 25.83 -10.56
N VAL A 381 41.16 26.98 -9.94
CA VAL A 381 42.15 28.06 -9.71
C VAL A 381 43.27 27.60 -8.78
N ILE A 382 42.92 26.86 -7.69
CA ILE A 382 43.90 26.26 -6.78
C ILE A 382 44.76 25.23 -7.50
N ASN A 383 44.13 24.42 -8.37
CA ASN A 383 44.85 23.46 -9.21
C ASN A 383 45.73 24.18 -10.26
N ASP A 384 45.30 25.34 -10.75
CA ASP A 384 46.11 26.16 -11.66
C ASP A 384 47.33 26.78 -10.94
N VAL A 385 47.12 27.25 -9.73
CA VAL A 385 48.22 27.68 -8.85
C VAL A 385 49.17 26.53 -8.56
N GLY A 386 48.61 25.34 -8.29
CA GLY A 386 49.40 24.09 -8.12
C GLY A 386 50.20 23.74 -9.38
N ARG A 387 49.57 23.87 -10.57
CA ARG A 387 50.23 23.65 -11.87
C ARG A 387 51.32 24.64 -12.14
N ARG A 388 51.12 25.91 -11.78
CA ARG A 388 52.18 26.93 -11.89
C ARG A 388 53.33 26.67 -10.92
N LYS A 389 53.03 26.24 -9.67
CA LYS A 389 54.06 25.78 -8.72
C LYS A 389 54.86 24.62 -9.29
N GLN A 390 54.16 23.60 -9.81
CA GLN A 390 54.81 22.48 -10.49
C GLN A 390 55.61 22.92 -11.71
N ARG A 391 55.12 23.97 -12.44
CA ARG A 391 55.84 24.55 -13.56
C ARG A 391 57.11 25.30 -13.10
N ILE A 392 57.03 25.98 -11.95
CA ILE A 392 58.20 26.62 -11.32
C ILE A 392 59.22 25.54 -10.91
N ASP A 393 58.74 24.47 -10.28
CA ASP A 393 59.60 23.34 -9.92
C ASP A 393 60.19 22.66 -11.16
N LYS A 394 59.42 22.55 -12.24
CA LYS A 394 59.89 22.03 -13.52
C LYS A 394 60.88 22.99 -14.18
N LEU A 395 60.65 24.32 -14.12
CA LEU A 395 61.60 25.32 -14.59
C LEU A 395 62.93 25.28 -13.81
N ARG A 396 62.84 25.05 -12.48
CA ARG A 396 64.04 24.83 -11.64
C ARG A 396 64.74 23.52 -12.02
N GLN A 397 64.00 22.52 -12.42
CA GLN A 397 64.54 21.27 -12.95
C GLN A 397 65.10 21.42 -14.35
N ASP A 398 64.36 22.07 -15.27
CA ASP A 398 64.80 22.33 -16.65
C ASP A 398 66.03 23.25 -16.63
N ALA A 399 66.10 24.11 -15.63
CA ALA A 399 67.29 24.90 -15.35
C ALA A 399 68.52 24.05 -15.00
N LYS A 400 68.27 22.98 -14.26
CA LYS A 400 69.33 22.06 -13.88
C LYS A 400 69.69 21.11 -15.01
N MET A 401 68.68 20.75 -15.85
CA MET A 401 68.83 19.81 -16.99
C MET A 401 69.55 20.44 -18.21
N ALA A 402 69.51 21.76 -18.29
CA ALA A 402 70.24 22.50 -19.37
C ALA A 402 71.75 22.28 -19.33
N LEU A 403 72.26 21.47 -18.48
CA LEU A 403 73.64 21.26 -18.18
C LEU A 403 74.24 19.91 -18.52
N ASP A 404 73.82 19.29 -19.58
CA ASP A 404 74.58 18.24 -20.27
C ASP A 404 74.23 16.77 -20.08
N GLU A 405 73.27 16.35 -19.41
CA GLU A 405 72.85 14.93 -19.58
C GLU A 405 71.43 14.73 -19.05
N ALA A 406 70.58 14.01 -19.83
CA ALA A 406 69.24 13.68 -19.46
C ALA A 406 69.24 12.94 -18.10
N ASN A 407 68.65 13.59 -17.08
CA ASN A 407 68.55 12.97 -15.76
C ASN A 407 67.58 11.78 -15.83
N VAL A 408 68.10 10.59 -15.47
CA VAL A 408 67.32 9.35 -15.57
C VAL A 408 66.00 9.42 -14.77
N TYR A 409 65.93 10.28 -13.76
CA TYR A 409 64.76 10.45 -12.90
C TYR A 409 63.67 11.36 -13.49
N ASP A 410 64.01 12.21 -14.51
CA ASP A 410 63.02 13.13 -15.10
C ASP A 410 61.85 12.41 -15.75
N GLY A 411 62.17 11.40 -16.54
CA GLY A 411 61.12 10.59 -17.18
C GLY A 411 60.30 9.76 -16.19
N MET A 412 60.84 9.47 -15.01
CA MET A 412 60.13 8.76 -13.95
C MET A 412 59.19 9.70 -13.19
N ILE A 413 59.66 10.90 -12.85
CA ILE A 413 58.86 11.91 -12.14
C ILE A 413 57.67 12.33 -12.99
N THR A 414 57.89 12.61 -14.29
CA THR A 414 56.81 12.94 -15.23
C THR A 414 55.74 11.84 -15.32
N LYS A 415 56.18 10.58 -15.40
CA LYS A 415 55.26 9.44 -15.41
C LYS A 415 54.45 9.34 -14.11
N PHE A 416 55.07 9.61 -12.97
CA PHE A 416 54.36 9.65 -11.69
C PHE A 416 53.30 10.76 -11.68
N ASP A 417 53.62 11.96 -12.19
CA ASP A 417 52.69 13.07 -12.27
C ASP A 417 51.48 12.76 -13.19
N GLU A 418 51.73 12.16 -14.36
CA GLU A 418 50.69 11.72 -15.28
C GLU A 418 49.79 10.67 -14.64
N GLN A 419 50.37 9.69 -13.95
CA GLN A 419 49.62 8.65 -13.26
C GLN A 419 48.79 9.21 -12.11
N MET A 420 49.37 10.15 -11.35
CA MET A 420 48.69 10.83 -10.25
C MET A 420 47.54 11.71 -10.76
N ALA A 421 47.77 12.49 -11.83
CA ALA A 421 46.72 13.30 -12.45
C ALA A 421 45.56 12.46 -12.96
N LYS A 422 45.87 11.35 -13.65
CA LYS A 422 44.86 10.40 -14.13
C LYS A 422 44.08 9.79 -12.99
N LEU A 423 44.78 9.32 -11.96
CA LEU A 423 44.16 8.68 -10.81
C LEU A 423 43.29 9.69 -10.02
N THR A 424 43.70 10.92 -9.91
CA THR A 424 42.94 12.02 -9.29
C THR A 424 41.64 12.28 -10.07
N ALA A 425 41.71 12.32 -11.41
CA ALA A 425 40.54 12.50 -12.26
C ALA A 425 39.55 11.31 -12.14
N GLU A 426 40.08 10.09 -12.04
CA GLU A 426 39.27 8.91 -11.81
C GLU A 426 38.58 8.96 -10.44
N ILE A 427 39.27 9.37 -9.37
CA ILE A 427 38.69 9.56 -8.03
C ILE A 427 37.57 10.61 -8.07
N GLN A 428 37.82 11.72 -8.76
CA GLN A 428 36.83 12.79 -8.91
C GLN A 428 35.57 12.30 -9.65
N THR A 429 35.75 11.53 -10.73
CA THR A 429 34.63 10.90 -11.46
C THR A 429 33.83 9.95 -10.56
N LYS A 430 34.52 9.16 -9.75
CA LYS A 430 33.90 8.26 -8.76
C LYS A 430 33.12 9.03 -7.69
N ASN A 431 33.66 10.16 -7.21
CA ASN A 431 32.97 11.04 -6.26
C ASN A 431 31.69 11.62 -6.84
N VAL A 432 31.73 12.13 -8.07
CA VAL A 432 30.52 12.61 -8.78
C VAL A 432 29.49 11.49 -8.93
N LYS A 433 29.95 10.26 -9.17
CA LYS A 433 29.05 9.12 -9.25
C LYS A 433 28.40 8.79 -7.89
N ILE A 434 29.15 8.89 -6.80
CA ILE A 434 28.61 8.75 -5.44
C ILE A 434 27.54 9.82 -5.16
N GLU A 435 27.81 11.07 -5.51
CA GLU A 435 26.83 12.16 -5.33
C GLU A 435 25.53 11.87 -6.07
N LYS A 436 25.60 11.43 -7.33
CA LYS A 436 24.42 11.03 -8.10
C LYS A 436 23.68 9.86 -7.45
N LEU A 437 24.40 8.86 -6.97
CA LEU A 437 23.80 7.71 -6.28
C LEU A 437 23.16 8.12 -4.96
N ASN A 438 23.77 9.04 -4.21
CA ASN A 438 23.21 9.57 -2.97
C ASN A 438 21.89 10.34 -3.23
N VAL A 439 21.80 11.11 -4.31
CA VAL A 439 20.55 11.78 -4.72
C VAL A 439 19.47 10.72 -5.06
N ILE A 440 19.86 9.70 -5.81
CA ILE A 440 18.94 8.60 -6.13
C ILE A 440 18.48 7.88 -4.86
N GLN A 441 19.38 7.62 -3.93
CA GLN A 441 19.08 7.02 -2.64
C GLN A 441 18.11 7.89 -1.82
N GLN A 442 18.31 9.19 -1.78
CA GLN A 442 17.39 10.13 -1.12
C GLN A 442 15.98 10.06 -1.73
N HIS A 443 15.88 9.97 -3.05
CA HIS A 443 14.58 9.79 -3.71
C HIS A 443 13.92 8.47 -3.31
N TYR A 444 14.66 7.36 -3.30
CA TYR A 444 14.10 6.08 -2.84
C TYR A 444 13.76 6.10 -1.35
N GLN A 445 14.54 6.77 -0.51
CA GLN A 445 14.21 6.97 0.91
C GLN A 445 12.92 7.78 1.09
N TYR A 446 12.75 8.83 0.28
CA TYR A 446 11.52 9.60 0.27
C TYR A 446 10.32 8.74 -0.15
N ILE A 447 10.47 7.96 -1.22
CA ILE A 447 9.45 7.02 -1.70
C ILE A 447 9.13 5.99 -0.61
N TYR A 448 10.17 5.36 -0.04
CA TYR A 448 10.01 4.39 1.05
C TYR A 448 9.24 4.99 2.23
N LYS A 449 9.66 6.14 2.72
CA LYS A 449 8.98 6.84 3.82
C LYS A 449 7.54 7.22 3.45
N SER A 450 7.30 7.64 2.22
CA SER A 450 5.97 8.06 1.76
C SER A 450 4.99 6.89 1.69
N TYR A 451 5.44 5.72 1.27
CA TYR A 451 4.61 4.52 1.16
C TYR A 451 4.56 3.70 2.45
N ASN A 452 5.60 3.75 3.28
CA ASN A 452 5.66 2.97 4.51
C ASN A 452 5.00 3.68 5.70
N ASP A 453 5.01 5.00 5.72
CA ASP A 453 4.42 5.81 6.78
C ASP A 453 2.90 5.90 6.62
N ARG A 454 2.17 5.44 7.64
CA ARG A 454 0.70 5.47 7.66
C ARG A 454 0.12 6.88 7.64
N ASN A 455 0.86 7.87 8.09
CA ASN A 455 0.42 9.27 8.12
C ASN A 455 0.63 10.01 6.78
N LYS A 456 1.28 9.37 5.80
CA LYS A 456 1.53 9.95 4.48
C LYS A 456 0.50 9.47 3.46
N ILE A 457 0.94 8.75 2.43
CA ILE A 457 0.06 8.34 1.32
C ILE A 457 -1.07 7.45 1.82
N LYS A 458 -0.77 6.49 2.69
CA LYS A 458 -1.81 5.63 3.28
C LYS A 458 -2.82 6.44 4.09
N GLY A 459 -2.33 7.34 4.93
CA GLY A 459 -3.20 8.21 5.73
C GLY A 459 -4.02 9.18 4.88
N TYR A 460 -3.50 9.63 3.74
CA TYR A 460 -4.29 10.40 2.79
C TYR A 460 -5.46 9.57 2.23
N VAL A 461 -5.18 8.36 1.76
CA VAL A 461 -6.21 7.44 1.26
C VAL A 461 -7.27 7.17 2.34
N PHE A 462 -6.84 6.97 3.58
CA PHE A 462 -7.78 6.74 4.68
C PHE A 462 -8.66 7.95 4.95
N ARG A 463 -8.08 9.15 5.03
CA ARG A 463 -8.85 10.40 5.23
C ARG A 463 -9.87 10.66 4.14
N GLU A 464 -9.58 10.23 2.93
CA GLU A 464 -10.52 10.39 1.81
C GLU A 464 -11.70 9.42 1.89
N HIS A 465 -11.46 8.21 2.38
CA HIS A 465 -12.44 7.13 2.31
C HIS A 465 -13.17 6.83 3.62
N VAL A 466 -12.54 7.08 4.76
CA VAL A 466 -13.15 6.85 6.08
C VAL A 466 -14.46 7.61 6.28
N PRO A 467 -14.62 8.85 5.83
CA PRO A 467 -15.89 9.55 5.94
C PRO A 467 -17.06 8.79 5.31
N TYR A 468 -16.86 8.22 4.13
CA TYR A 468 -17.91 7.43 3.47
C TYR A 468 -18.30 6.20 4.29
N ILE A 469 -17.33 5.47 4.85
CA ILE A 469 -17.62 4.31 5.71
C ILE A 469 -18.44 4.77 6.92
N ASN A 470 -18.07 5.89 7.53
CA ASN A 470 -18.78 6.45 8.67
C ASN A 470 -20.21 6.90 8.31
N ASP A 471 -20.41 7.47 7.15
CA ASP A 471 -21.76 7.83 6.67
C ASP A 471 -22.62 6.58 6.46
N ARG A 472 -22.03 5.50 5.91
CA ARG A 472 -22.76 4.22 5.75
C ARG A 472 -23.02 3.55 7.08
N LEU A 473 -22.07 3.61 8.02
CA LEU A 473 -22.29 3.11 9.39
C LEU A 473 -23.46 3.83 10.06
N LYS A 474 -23.46 5.17 10.00
CA LYS A 474 -24.54 5.97 10.56
C LYS A 474 -25.88 5.58 9.95
N TYR A 475 -25.95 5.45 8.62
CA TYR A 475 -27.15 5.03 7.90
C TYR A 475 -27.68 3.67 8.40
N TYR A 476 -26.79 2.67 8.55
CA TYR A 476 -27.21 1.35 9.03
C TYR A 476 -27.56 1.36 10.53
N PHE A 477 -26.90 2.17 11.34
CA PHE A 477 -27.29 2.34 12.74
C PHE A 477 -28.69 2.92 12.86
N GLU A 478 -29.04 3.89 12.04
CA GLU A 478 -30.39 4.46 12.00
C GLU A 478 -31.44 3.40 11.59
N ILE A 479 -31.15 2.57 10.57
CA ILE A 479 -32.05 1.50 10.15
C ILE A 479 -32.24 0.47 11.26
N PHE A 480 -31.16 0.09 11.95
CA PHE A 480 -31.21 -0.86 13.05
C PHE A 480 -31.71 -0.26 14.37
N GLY A 481 -32.12 1.01 14.39
CA GLY A 481 -32.60 1.70 15.59
C GLY A 481 -31.53 1.82 16.67
N LEU A 482 -30.26 1.93 16.29
CA LEU A 482 -29.14 2.04 17.21
C LEU A 482 -28.81 3.53 17.43
N ASP A 483 -29.06 4.04 18.63
CA ASP A 483 -28.63 5.39 19.03
C ASP A 483 -27.20 5.35 19.57
N ILE A 484 -26.27 5.06 18.68
CA ILE A 484 -24.84 4.92 19.00
C ILE A 484 -24.00 5.81 18.10
N ASN A 485 -22.93 6.35 18.67
CA ASN A 485 -21.93 7.11 17.90
C ASN A 485 -20.61 6.34 17.89
N ILE A 486 -20.54 5.37 17.01
CA ILE A 486 -19.33 4.60 16.74
C ILE A 486 -18.85 5.00 15.35
N LYS A 487 -17.59 5.40 15.24
CA LYS A 487 -16.97 5.79 13.97
C LYS A 487 -15.54 5.29 13.85
N LEU A 488 -15.10 5.16 12.62
CA LEU A 488 -13.69 4.97 12.29
C LEU A 488 -12.98 6.32 12.28
N THR A 489 -11.79 6.36 12.83
CA THR A 489 -10.88 7.50 12.70
C THR A 489 -10.02 7.40 11.45
N ASP A 490 -9.35 8.49 11.09
CA ASP A 490 -8.34 8.52 10.02
C ASP A 490 -7.16 7.55 10.27
N ALA A 491 -6.98 7.13 11.51
CA ALA A 491 -6.00 6.11 11.89
C ALA A 491 -6.54 4.67 11.78
N LEU A 492 -7.77 4.50 11.25
CA LEU A 492 -8.50 3.23 11.19
C LEU A 492 -8.73 2.59 12.57
N SER A 493 -8.74 3.38 13.62
CA SER A 493 -9.16 2.97 14.95
C SER A 493 -10.64 3.25 15.11
N ILE A 494 -11.31 2.50 15.98
CA ILE A 494 -12.71 2.77 16.32
C ILE A 494 -12.76 3.75 17.48
N GLU A 495 -13.51 4.81 17.30
CA GLU A 495 -13.93 5.70 18.37
C GLU A 495 -15.40 5.44 18.67
N SER A 496 -15.74 5.38 19.96
CA SER A 496 -17.11 5.33 20.44
C SER A 496 -17.33 6.35 21.56
N ASN A 497 -18.56 6.81 21.70
CA ASN A 497 -18.98 7.61 22.84
C ASN A 497 -19.04 6.74 24.12
N MET A 498 -19.55 7.31 25.23
CA MET A 498 -19.66 6.65 26.56
C MET A 498 -20.40 5.30 26.54
N TRP A 499 -21.23 5.03 25.55
CA TRP A 499 -21.95 3.78 25.36
C TRP A 499 -21.28 2.95 24.25
N GLY A 500 -20.00 2.62 24.46
CA GLY A 500 -19.23 1.80 23.54
C GLY A 500 -19.80 0.40 23.35
N TYR A 501 -19.31 -0.31 22.36
CA TYR A 501 -19.71 -1.68 22.00
C TYR A 501 -19.76 -2.65 23.20
N GLU A 502 -18.88 -2.46 24.20
CA GLU A 502 -18.77 -3.31 25.37
C GLU A 502 -20.01 -3.22 26.29
N PHE A 503 -20.73 -2.10 26.25
CA PHE A 503 -21.93 -1.87 27.07
C PHE A 503 -23.24 -2.23 26.36
N GLN A 504 -23.17 -2.60 25.10
CA GLN A 504 -24.32 -3.01 24.30
C GLN A 504 -24.85 -4.38 24.74
N SER A 505 -26.16 -4.58 24.66
CA SER A 505 -26.78 -5.89 24.75
C SER A 505 -26.30 -6.82 23.64
N GLY A 506 -26.52 -8.13 23.77
CA GLY A 506 -26.13 -9.09 22.75
C GLY A 506 -26.79 -8.82 21.38
N GLY A 507 -28.02 -8.35 21.37
CA GLY A 507 -28.76 -7.97 20.15
C GLY A 507 -28.20 -6.70 19.50
N GLU A 508 -27.94 -5.67 20.30
CA GLU A 508 -27.33 -4.43 19.81
C GLU A 508 -25.93 -4.66 19.24
N ARG A 509 -25.10 -5.47 19.91
CA ARG A 509 -23.77 -5.85 19.39
C ARG A 509 -23.89 -6.50 18.03
N LYS A 510 -24.83 -7.42 17.87
CA LYS A 510 -25.01 -8.12 16.60
C LYS A 510 -25.47 -7.16 15.49
N ARG A 511 -26.40 -6.25 15.80
CA ARG A 511 -26.82 -5.20 14.86
C ARG A 511 -25.66 -4.27 14.48
N THR A 512 -24.83 -3.90 15.45
CA THR A 512 -23.62 -3.12 15.22
C THR A 512 -22.63 -3.84 14.30
N ASP A 513 -22.38 -5.12 14.53
CA ASP A 513 -21.48 -5.93 13.70
C ASP A 513 -21.99 -6.05 12.26
N VAL A 514 -23.31 -6.26 12.09
CA VAL A 514 -23.92 -6.32 10.75
C VAL A 514 -23.88 -4.96 10.07
N ALA A 515 -24.08 -3.87 10.79
CA ALA A 515 -23.93 -2.51 10.24
C ALA A 515 -22.51 -2.26 9.72
N PHE A 516 -21.48 -2.66 10.48
CA PHE A 516 -20.07 -2.58 10.02
C PHE A 516 -19.83 -3.44 8.77
N MET A 517 -20.36 -4.64 8.75
CA MET A 517 -20.28 -5.56 7.63
C MET A 517 -20.88 -4.92 6.36
N LEU A 518 -22.10 -4.40 6.45
CA LEU A 518 -22.80 -3.76 5.34
C LEU A 518 -22.11 -2.47 4.89
N ALA A 519 -21.64 -1.64 5.81
CA ALA A 519 -20.87 -0.44 5.48
C ALA A 519 -19.56 -0.77 4.75
N THR A 520 -18.90 -1.85 5.14
CA THR A 520 -17.69 -2.35 4.48
C THR A 520 -18.00 -2.91 3.10
N PHE A 521 -19.10 -3.62 2.94
CA PHE A 521 -19.59 -4.11 1.64
C PHE A 521 -19.87 -2.93 0.70
N ASP A 522 -20.64 -1.94 1.14
CA ASP A 522 -20.95 -0.74 0.35
C ASP A 522 -19.70 0.02 -0.07
N PHE A 523 -18.76 0.12 0.85
CA PHE A 523 -17.48 0.74 0.55
C PHE A 523 -16.71 -0.04 -0.52
N HIS A 524 -16.66 -1.37 -0.39
CA HIS A 524 -15.99 -2.22 -1.36
C HIS A 524 -16.65 -2.13 -2.74
N GLU A 525 -17.98 -2.18 -2.79
CA GLU A 525 -18.74 -2.01 -4.03
C GLU A 525 -18.49 -0.66 -4.69
N ARG A 526 -18.44 0.42 -3.90
CA ARG A 526 -18.13 1.76 -4.39
C ARG A 526 -16.74 1.87 -5.00
N MET A 527 -15.76 1.22 -4.37
CA MET A 527 -14.35 1.33 -4.79
C MET A 527 -14.02 0.48 -6.00
N TYR A 528 -14.60 -0.69 -6.10
CA TYR A 528 -14.19 -1.70 -7.09
C TYR A 528 -15.32 -2.15 -8.00
N GLY A 529 -16.52 -1.64 -7.77
CA GLY A 529 -17.72 -2.16 -8.40
C GLY A 529 -18.08 -3.54 -7.87
N ARG A 530 -19.12 -4.12 -8.44
CA ARG A 530 -19.58 -5.45 -8.07
C ARG A 530 -18.50 -6.50 -8.40
N GLN A 531 -17.98 -7.15 -7.36
CA GLN A 531 -16.94 -8.19 -7.51
C GLN A 531 -17.54 -9.59 -7.65
N CYS A 532 -18.71 -9.81 -7.03
CA CYS A 532 -19.40 -11.08 -7.08
C CYS A 532 -20.92 -10.84 -7.25
N ASN A 533 -21.60 -11.74 -7.98
CA ASN A 533 -23.05 -11.66 -8.16
C ASN A 533 -23.83 -12.32 -7.01
N ILE A 534 -23.14 -12.95 -6.06
CA ILE A 534 -23.77 -13.57 -4.90
C ILE A 534 -23.31 -12.93 -3.59
N MET A 535 -24.17 -12.98 -2.57
CA MET A 535 -23.85 -12.71 -1.17
C MET A 535 -24.38 -13.85 -0.30
N VAL A 536 -23.63 -14.23 0.70
CA VAL A 536 -24.02 -15.27 1.66
C VAL A 536 -24.08 -14.68 3.06
N LEU A 537 -25.22 -14.83 3.70
CA LEU A 537 -25.51 -14.40 5.07
C LEU A 537 -25.81 -15.64 5.91
N ASP A 538 -24.78 -16.16 6.59
CA ASP A 538 -24.90 -17.42 7.37
C ASP A 538 -25.05 -17.11 8.86
N GLU A 539 -26.28 -17.24 9.36
CA GLU A 539 -26.67 -17.00 10.76
C GLU A 539 -26.26 -15.60 11.29
N VAL A 540 -26.31 -14.60 10.40
CA VAL A 540 -25.99 -13.21 10.77
C VAL A 540 -27.04 -12.59 11.69
N ASP A 541 -28.25 -13.14 11.69
CA ASP A 541 -29.41 -12.78 12.52
C ASP A 541 -29.33 -13.35 13.94
N GLY A 542 -28.35 -14.19 14.23
CA GLY A 542 -28.17 -14.80 15.55
C GLY A 542 -28.10 -13.76 16.67
N ARG A 543 -28.88 -13.91 17.72
CA ARG A 543 -29.02 -13.01 18.89
C ARG A 543 -29.70 -11.67 18.61
N MET A 544 -30.15 -11.38 17.38
CA MET A 544 -30.97 -10.18 17.15
C MET A 544 -32.37 -10.35 17.75
N ASP A 545 -32.95 -9.24 18.15
CA ASP A 545 -34.38 -9.13 18.45
C ASP A 545 -35.20 -9.03 17.17
N ASN A 546 -36.53 -9.09 17.29
CA ASN A 546 -37.43 -9.07 16.14
C ASN A 546 -37.26 -7.79 15.31
N ASP A 547 -37.13 -6.64 15.94
CA ASP A 547 -36.94 -5.36 15.25
C ASP A 547 -35.64 -5.34 14.43
N GLY A 548 -34.57 -5.91 14.98
CA GLY A 548 -33.29 -6.08 14.26
C GLY A 548 -33.40 -7.04 13.07
N ILE A 549 -34.20 -8.11 13.20
CA ILE A 549 -34.46 -9.05 12.12
C ILE A 549 -35.29 -8.39 11.02
N ASP A 550 -36.34 -7.65 11.38
CA ASP A 550 -37.20 -6.92 10.43
C ASP A 550 -36.39 -5.87 9.66
N ALA A 551 -35.51 -5.15 10.36
CA ALA A 551 -34.58 -4.21 9.75
C ALA A 551 -33.63 -4.90 8.76
N LEU A 552 -33.07 -6.05 9.14
CA LEU A 552 -32.18 -6.84 8.27
C LEU A 552 -32.94 -7.35 7.02
N ILE A 553 -34.14 -7.87 7.18
CA ILE A 553 -35.01 -8.28 6.08
C ILE A 553 -35.29 -7.10 5.14
N GLY A 554 -35.59 -5.92 5.70
CA GLY A 554 -35.78 -4.70 4.94
C GLY A 554 -34.54 -4.32 4.11
N ILE A 555 -33.35 -4.44 4.67
CA ILE A 555 -32.08 -4.21 3.96
C ILE A 555 -31.89 -5.26 2.84
N ILE A 556 -32.12 -6.54 3.12
CA ILE A 556 -31.96 -7.62 2.13
C ILE A 556 -32.90 -7.38 0.94
N LYS A 557 -34.18 -7.14 1.20
CA LYS A 557 -35.18 -6.94 0.16
C LYS A 557 -35.06 -5.61 -0.57
N GLY A 558 -34.67 -4.57 0.12
CA GLY A 558 -34.52 -3.24 -0.44
C GLY A 558 -33.15 -3.03 -1.07
N GLU A 559 -32.16 -2.83 -0.25
CA GLU A 559 -30.85 -2.33 -0.68
C GLU A 559 -29.97 -3.42 -1.31
N LEU A 560 -29.87 -4.60 -0.67
CA LEU A 560 -29.04 -5.66 -1.20
C LEU A 560 -29.59 -6.28 -2.48
N SER A 561 -30.89 -6.36 -2.64
CA SER A 561 -31.52 -6.87 -3.87
C SER A 561 -31.17 -6.07 -5.12
N THR A 562 -30.85 -4.79 -4.97
CA THR A 562 -30.44 -3.92 -6.08
C THR A 562 -28.94 -4.02 -6.39
N LYS A 563 -28.15 -4.43 -5.39
CA LYS A 563 -26.69 -4.48 -5.46
C LYS A 563 -26.18 -5.88 -5.81
N VAL A 564 -26.86 -6.93 -5.37
CA VAL A 564 -26.43 -8.31 -5.53
C VAL A 564 -27.54 -9.11 -6.19
N GLU A 565 -27.20 -9.93 -7.17
CA GLU A 565 -28.17 -10.72 -7.93
C GLU A 565 -28.78 -11.85 -7.10
N THR A 566 -27.97 -12.48 -6.25
CA THR A 566 -28.40 -13.58 -5.41
C THR A 566 -27.91 -13.38 -3.98
N VAL A 567 -28.83 -13.35 -3.04
CA VAL A 567 -28.55 -13.32 -1.59
C VAL A 567 -29.01 -14.64 -0.97
N LEU A 568 -28.05 -15.43 -0.53
CA LEU A 568 -28.32 -16.67 0.20
C LEU A 568 -28.36 -16.37 1.69
N VAL A 569 -29.49 -16.59 2.32
CA VAL A 569 -29.69 -16.37 3.76
C VAL A 569 -29.86 -17.72 4.45
N ILE A 570 -28.97 -18.01 5.38
CA ILE A 570 -29.10 -19.17 6.26
C ILE A 570 -29.55 -18.65 7.63
N SER A 571 -30.74 -19.09 8.07
CA SER A 571 -31.29 -18.70 9.36
C SER A 571 -32.03 -19.86 10.02
N HIS A 572 -32.21 -19.75 11.33
CA HIS A 572 -33.04 -20.64 12.16
C HIS A 572 -34.27 -19.92 12.73
N ARG A 573 -34.49 -18.66 12.35
CA ARG A 573 -35.53 -17.80 12.89
C ARG A 573 -36.83 -17.97 12.11
N ASP A 574 -37.93 -18.21 12.82
CA ASP A 574 -39.26 -18.35 12.22
C ASP A 574 -39.67 -17.09 11.42
N LEU A 575 -39.25 -15.90 11.86
CA LEU A 575 -39.51 -14.64 11.15
C LEU A 575 -38.86 -14.56 9.76
N MET A 576 -37.88 -15.39 9.48
CA MET A 576 -37.27 -15.47 8.14
C MET A 576 -38.07 -16.42 7.21
N PHE A 577 -38.88 -17.35 7.77
CA PHE A 577 -39.72 -18.22 6.95
C PHE A 577 -40.83 -17.39 6.29
N ASP A 578 -41.24 -17.80 5.13
CA ASP A 578 -42.27 -17.13 4.32
C ASP A 578 -41.96 -15.68 3.96
N THR A 579 -40.76 -15.21 4.29
CA THR A 579 -40.32 -13.82 3.98
C THR A 579 -39.72 -13.75 2.59
N PHE A 580 -39.00 -14.75 2.14
CA PHE A 580 -38.31 -14.78 0.86
C PHE A 580 -39.07 -15.63 -0.16
N ASP A 581 -39.02 -15.23 -1.44
CA ASP A 581 -39.79 -15.87 -2.52
C ASP A 581 -39.23 -17.25 -2.89
N LYS A 582 -37.97 -17.53 -2.56
CA LYS A 582 -37.31 -18.79 -2.85
C LYS A 582 -36.72 -19.42 -1.60
N GLU A 583 -36.83 -20.74 -1.52
CA GLU A 583 -36.29 -21.52 -0.42
C GLU A 583 -35.52 -22.75 -0.96
N ILE A 584 -34.32 -22.96 -0.40
CA ILE A 584 -33.56 -24.21 -0.57
C ILE A 584 -33.67 -24.99 0.72
N LYS A 585 -34.31 -26.13 0.68
CA LYS A 585 -34.47 -27.04 1.84
C LYS A 585 -33.32 -28.03 1.87
N VAL A 586 -32.62 -28.10 2.98
CA VAL A 586 -31.59 -29.11 3.23
C VAL A 586 -32.17 -30.13 4.19
N VAL A 587 -32.35 -31.33 3.72
CA VAL A 587 -32.92 -32.45 4.53
C VAL A 587 -31.79 -33.41 4.90
N ARG A 588 -31.62 -33.67 6.19
CA ARG A 588 -30.73 -34.72 6.67
C ARG A 588 -31.49 -35.99 6.93
N LYS A 589 -31.08 -37.05 6.25
CA LYS A 589 -31.63 -38.37 6.35
C LYS A 589 -30.51 -39.40 6.35
N GLU A 590 -30.61 -40.43 7.22
CA GLU A 590 -29.60 -41.49 7.32
C GLU A 590 -28.16 -40.97 7.40
N ARG A 591 -27.95 -39.86 8.15
CA ARG A 591 -26.66 -39.16 8.34
C ARG A 591 -26.13 -38.41 7.14
N PHE A 592 -26.83 -38.35 6.01
CA PHE A 592 -26.48 -37.59 4.83
C PHE A 592 -27.41 -36.40 4.64
N SER A 593 -26.85 -35.30 4.13
CA SER A 593 -27.63 -34.12 3.77
C SER A 593 -28.02 -34.17 2.29
N TYR A 594 -29.26 -33.84 1.98
CA TYR A 594 -29.82 -33.79 0.63
C TYR A 594 -30.38 -32.39 0.37
N LEU A 595 -30.38 -31.98 -0.89
CA LEU A 595 -31.14 -30.82 -1.32
C LEU A 595 -32.56 -31.26 -1.69
N ASP A 596 -33.53 -30.65 -1.08
CA ASP A 596 -34.92 -30.68 -1.50
C ASP A 596 -35.19 -29.37 -2.26
N VAL A 597 -35.02 -29.44 -3.56
CA VAL A 597 -35.27 -28.30 -4.47
C VAL A 597 -36.73 -28.51 -4.91
N GLY A 598 -37.64 -27.83 -4.20
CA GLY A 598 -39.08 -27.89 -4.49
C GLY A 598 -39.43 -27.38 -5.88
#